data_e3767043d81b5a51417664772d50f3a3
#
_entry.id   e3767043d81b5a51417664772d50f3a3
#
_cell.length_a   1.000
_cell.length_b   1.000
_cell.length_c   1.000
_cell.angle_alpha   90.00
_cell.angle_beta   90.00
_cell.angle_gamma   90.00
#
_symmetry.space_group_name_H-M   'P 1'
#
loop_
_entity.id
_entity.type
_entity.pdbx_description
1 polymer ?
#
loop_
_entity_poly.entity_id
_entity_poly.type
_entity_poly.pdbx_seq_one_letter_code
_entity_poly.pdbx_strand_id
1 'polypeptide(L)'
;LIHVITKKGKGYEPAEKNPDKFHATSAFNKETGKSLKEKKDDYSKIFGDELVKLAKKNDKIVAITAAMRDGTGLTNFAKEFPNRFFDVAIAEQHALTMAAGMAKEGLIPVVSIYSSFYQRAYDQIIYDICTQKLHVVMCIDRAGVVGNDGETHQGMFDLAFLNIIPNITIMAPKDFIELRQMLEFAVNYNGPIAIRYPRGGEEKTKFLTHKSIEKGKAEILKEGADVSIIAIGKMVAKAQNIAEILENKGIDAEVINARFIKPLDKETIIKSIEKTENVITIEDGTIEGGLGTVIEELILEENLKNVKFKKFGYPDRFIKHGKTEEIEDIFGLTEKNIVEYVEKCNEKVVDRVNALVIQ
;
A
#
# COMPACT_ATOMS: atom_id res chain seq x y z
N LEU A 1 -1.21 39.23 -22.13
CA LEU A 1 -1.62 38.47 -20.94
C LEU A 1 -3.15 38.50 -20.86
N ILE A 2 -3.75 37.29 -20.74
CA ILE A 2 -5.21 37.15 -20.54
C ILE A 2 -5.41 36.58 -19.16
N HIS A 3 -6.19 37.27 -18.30
CA HIS A 3 -6.61 36.81 -17.00
C HIS A 3 -8.08 36.39 -17.07
N VAL A 4 -8.37 35.09 -16.84
CA VAL A 4 -9.71 34.53 -16.85
C VAL A 4 -10.15 34.22 -15.44
N ILE A 5 -11.26 34.80 -15.01
CA ILE A 5 -11.88 34.56 -13.70
C ILE A 5 -13.01 33.56 -13.92
N THR A 6 -12.93 32.40 -13.28
CA THR A 6 -13.94 31.35 -13.35
C THR A 6 -14.51 31.00 -11.99
N LYS A 7 -15.65 30.33 -11.97
CA LYS A 7 -16.25 29.76 -10.76
C LYS A 7 -16.38 28.27 -10.95
N LYS A 8 -15.71 27.48 -10.08
CA LYS A 8 -15.76 26.02 -10.10
C LYS A 8 -17.20 25.53 -9.91
N GLY A 9 -17.66 24.62 -10.77
CA GLY A 9 -19.02 24.09 -10.75
C GLY A 9 -20.09 25.00 -11.35
N LYS A 10 -19.72 26.12 -12.02
CA LYS A 10 -20.66 27.08 -12.59
C LYS A 10 -21.69 26.43 -13.52
N GLY A 11 -22.97 26.78 -13.32
CA GLY A 11 -24.10 26.25 -14.08
C GLY A 11 -24.80 25.08 -13.39
N TYR A 12 -24.28 24.61 -12.26
CA TYR A 12 -24.92 23.60 -11.44
C TYR A 12 -24.87 23.98 -9.95
N GLU A 13 -25.97 24.48 -9.40
CA GLU A 13 -26.04 25.07 -8.07
C GLU A 13 -25.46 24.16 -6.94
N PRO A 14 -25.72 22.81 -6.91
CA PRO A 14 -25.11 21.96 -5.92
C PRO A 14 -23.57 21.92 -5.98
N ALA A 15 -22.99 22.01 -7.20
CA ALA A 15 -21.54 22.07 -7.38
C ALA A 15 -20.97 23.45 -7.04
N GLU A 16 -21.69 24.52 -7.33
CA GLU A 16 -21.28 25.88 -6.94
C GLU A 16 -21.21 26.07 -5.43
N LYS A 17 -22.14 25.40 -4.69
CA LYS A 17 -22.17 25.41 -3.23
C LYS A 17 -21.15 24.47 -2.57
N ASN A 18 -20.77 23.38 -3.24
CA ASN A 18 -19.85 22.37 -2.74
C ASN A 18 -18.89 21.89 -3.85
N PRO A 19 -17.99 22.72 -4.34
CA PRO A 19 -17.17 22.42 -5.52
C PRO A 19 -16.25 21.21 -5.30
N ASP A 20 -15.80 20.95 -4.08
CA ASP A 20 -14.93 19.82 -3.76
C ASP A 20 -15.66 18.49 -3.88
N LYS A 21 -16.92 18.41 -3.44
CA LYS A 21 -17.77 17.22 -3.57
C LYS A 21 -17.97 16.81 -5.02
N PHE A 22 -18.00 17.75 -5.96
CA PHE A 22 -18.25 17.52 -7.38
C PHE A 22 -16.99 17.57 -8.23
N HIS A 23 -15.81 17.63 -7.63
CA HIS A 23 -14.55 17.66 -8.37
C HIS A 23 -14.26 16.31 -9.05
N ALA A 24 -14.45 15.22 -8.33
CA ALA A 24 -14.32 13.84 -8.86
C ALA A 24 -15.46 13.00 -8.28
N THR A 25 -16.65 13.11 -8.86
CA THR A 25 -17.84 12.46 -8.32
C THR A 25 -18.23 11.22 -9.12
N SER A 26 -18.67 10.17 -8.40
CA SER A 26 -19.35 9.03 -9.01
C SER A 26 -20.73 9.44 -9.54
N ALA A 27 -21.43 8.53 -10.24
CA ALA A 27 -22.80 8.77 -10.70
C ALA A 27 -23.69 9.28 -9.55
N PHE A 28 -24.43 10.36 -9.80
CA PHE A 28 -25.29 11.03 -8.81
C PHE A 28 -26.62 11.46 -9.45
N ASN A 29 -27.63 11.65 -8.61
CA ASN A 29 -28.89 12.23 -9.03
C ASN A 29 -28.69 13.73 -9.27
N LYS A 30 -28.88 14.19 -10.53
CA LYS A 30 -28.62 15.58 -10.93
C LYS A 30 -29.56 16.61 -10.29
N GLU A 31 -30.77 16.22 -9.85
CA GLU A 31 -31.72 17.12 -9.20
C GLU A 31 -31.37 17.38 -7.75
N THR A 32 -30.91 16.32 -7.06
CA THR A 32 -30.61 16.40 -5.61
C THR A 32 -29.13 16.52 -5.27
N GLY A 33 -28.23 16.28 -6.24
CA GLY A 33 -26.78 16.19 -6.02
C GLY A 33 -26.35 15.04 -5.11
N LYS A 34 -27.24 14.05 -4.84
CA LYS A 34 -26.93 12.89 -3.99
C LYS A 34 -26.30 11.78 -4.83
N SER A 35 -25.24 11.16 -4.28
CA SER A 35 -24.61 9.99 -4.92
C SER A 35 -25.63 8.84 -5.07
N LEU A 36 -25.58 8.14 -6.21
CA LEU A 36 -26.33 6.91 -6.46
C LEU A 36 -25.61 5.66 -5.94
N LYS A 37 -24.31 5.78 -5.63
CA LYS A 37 -23.55 4.68 -5.02
C LYS A 37 -23.72 4.69 -3.50
N GLU A 38 -24.01 3.53 -2.94
CA GLU A 38 -23.89 3.32 -1.49
C GLU A 38 -22.44 3.55 -1.05
N LYS A 39 -22.29 4.24 0.08
CA LYS A 39 -20.98 4.41 0.71
C LYS A 39 -20.61 3.09 1.39
N LYS A 40 -19.73 2.32 0.77
CA LYS A 40 -19.04 1.21 1.41
C LYS A 40 -17.82 1.74 2.16
N ASP A 41 -17.38 0.98 3.15
CA ASP A 41 -16.11 1.25 3.80
C ASP A 41 -14.96 1.10 2.80
N ASP A 42 -14.00 1.98 2.88
CA ASP A 42 -12.76 1.97 2.12
C ASP A 42 -11.58 2.33 3.04
N TYR A 43 -10.35 2.10 2.56
CA TYR A 43 -9.15 2.33 3.34
C TYR A 43 -9.04 3.76 3.85
N SER A 44 -9.37 4.77 3.02
CA SER A 44 -9.31 6.19 3.42
C SER A 44 -10.29 6.50 4.55
N LYS A 45 -11.53 5.94 4.51
CA LYS A 45 -12.51 6.11 5.57
C LYS A 45 -12.05 5.43 6.86
N ILE A 46 -11.54 4.18 6.77
CA ILE A 46 -11.03 3.43 7.93
C ILE A 46 -9.85 4.16 8.57
N PHE A 47 -8.93 4.68 7.77
CA PHE A 47 -7.83 5.53 8.22
C PHE A 47 -8.34 6.77 8.97
N GLY A 48 -9.24 7.55 8.35
CA GLY A 48 -9.77 8.77 8.95
C GLY A 48 -10.54 8.54 10.25
N ASP A 49 -11.38 7.51 10.30
CA ASP A 49 -12.14 7.13 11.50
C ASP A 49 -11.21 6.68 12.64
N GLU A 50 -10.15 5.93 12.33
CA GLU A 50 -9.18 5.49 13.34
C GLU A 50 -8.30 6.65 13.83
N LEU A 51 -7.88 7.54 12.92
CA LEU A 51 -7.10 8.72 13.30
C LEU A 51 -7.86 9.63 14.27
N VAL A 52 -9.17 9.81 14.07
CA VAL A 52 -10.05 10.54 15.01
C VAL A 52 -10.04 9.89 16.39
N LYS A 53 -10.14 8.56 16.48
CA LYS A 53 -10.11 7.85 17.77
C LYS A 53 -8.77 8.01 18.49
N LEU A 54 -7.66 7.92 17.75
CA LEU A 54 -6.32 8.11 18.31
C LEU A 54 -6.10 9.56 18.77
N ALA A 55 -6.56 10.54 17.98
CA ALA A 55 -6.45 11.96 18.31
C ALA A 55 -7.31 12.39 19.51
N LYS A 56 -8.37 11.67 19.85
CA LYS A 56 -9.12 11.84 21.11
C LYS A 56 -8.30 11.45 22.33
N LYS A 57 -7.39 10.50 22.17
CA LYS A 57 -6.53 9.99 23.27
C LYS A 57 -5.19 10.71 23.36
N ASN A 58 -4.76 11.36 22.27
CA ASN A 58 -3.46 12.03 22.20
C ASN A 58 -3.60 13.38 21.48
N ASP A 59 -3.45 14.47 22.21
CA ASP A 59 -3.60 15.85 21.73
C ASP A 59 -2.41 16.32 20.87
N LYS A 60 -1.30 15.61 20.87
CA LYS A 60 -0.14 15.87 20.01
C LYS A 60 -0.36 15.48 18.55
N ILE A 61 -1.35 14.64 18.26
CA ILE A 61 -1.64 14.21 16.87
C ILE A 61 -2.25 15.37 16.10
N VAL A 62 -1.60 15.73 15.00
CA VAL A 62 -2.08 16.72 14.01
C VAL A 62 -2.17 16.07 12.64
N ALA A 63 -3.15 16.46 11.83
CA ALA A 63 -3.34 15.92 10.49
C ALA A 63 -3.05 16.98 9.42
N ILE A 64 -2.31 16.59 8.39
CA ILE A 64 -1.89 17.45 7.30
C ILE A 64 -2.27 16.78 5.98
N THR A 65 -2.77 17.57 5.03
CA THR A 65 -3.00 17.12 3.64
C THR A 65 -2.72 18.26 2.66
N ALA A 66 -2.67 17.94 1.37
CA ALA A 66 -2.42 18.90 0.30
C ALA A 66 -3.59 18.93 -0.70
N ALA A 67 -4.67 19.64 -0.36
CA ALA A 67 -5.92 19.73 -1.14
C ALA A 67 -6.65 18.39 -1.34
N MET A 68 -6.46 17.42 -0.44
CA MET A 68 -7.02 16.08 -0.55
C MET A 68 -7.85 15.64 0.66
N ARG A 69 -8.37 16.60 1.45
CA ARG A 69 -9.10 16.34 2.70
C ARG A 69 -10.15 15.23 2.61
N ASP A 70 -11.06 15.35 1.65
CA ASP A 70 -12.16 14.39 1.53
C ASP A 70 -11.68 13.05 0.95
N GLY A 71 -10.75 13.11 0.01
CA GLY A 71 -10.20 11.93 -0.66
C GLY A 71 -9.33 11.06 0.24
N THR A 72 -8.68 11.63 1.24
CA THR A 72 -7.85 10.91 2.23
C THR A 72 -8.60 10.59 3.53
N GLY A 73 -9.93 10.81 3.57
CA GLY A 73 -10.76 10.48 4.75
C GLY A 73 -10.65 11.45 5.93
N LEU A 74 -9.98 12.59 5.78
CA LEU A 74 -9.72 13.55 6.86
C LEU A 74 -10.88 14.50 7.16
N THR A 75 -12.02 14.37 6.48
CA THR A 75 -13.19 15.26 6.68
C THR A 75 -13.69 15.27 8.13
N ASN A 76 -13.77 14.11 8.78
CA ASN A 76 -14.23 14.01 10.18
C ASN A 76 -13.19 14.58 11.14
N PHE A 77 -11.91 14.33 10.89
CA PHE A 77 -10.82 14.90 11.68
C PHE A 77 -10.84 16.44 11.63
N ALA A 78 -10.96 17.02 10.44
CA ALA A 78 -11.02 18.47 10.25
C ALA A 78 -12.21 19.13 10.99
N LYS A 79 -13.36 18.45 11.08
CA LYS A 79 -14.54 18.92 11.82
C LYS A 79 -14.35 18.84 13.33
N GLU A 80 -13.78 17.76 13.81
CA GLU A 80 -13.65 17.49 15.24
C GLU A 80 -12.46 18.21 15.87
N PHE A 81 -11.39 18.39 15.10
CA PHE A 81 -10.14 19.01 15.54
C PHE A 81 -9.66 20.13 14.61
N PRO A 82 -10.44 21.22 14.41
CA PRO A 82 -10.13 22.26 13.41
C PRO A 82 -8.77 22.94 13.66
N ASN A 83 -8.32 23.03 14.92
CA ASN A 83 -7.02 23.63 15.28
C ASN A 83 -5.84 22.64 15.15
N ARG A 84 -6.09 21.38 14.79
CA ARG A 84 -5.08 20.33 14.59
C ARG A 84 -5.13 19.77 13.18
N PHE A 85 -5.88 20.40 12.28
CA PHE A 85 -5.99 20.03 10.88
C PHE A 85 -5.44 21.14 9.99
N PHE A 86 -4.57 20.76 9.04
CA PHE A 86 -3.91 21.69 8.13
C PHE A 86 -4.03 21.19 6.69
N ASP A 87 -4.72 21.98 5.85
CA ASP A 87 -4.73 21.78 4.41
C ASP A 87 -3.85 22.84 3.77
N VAL A 88 -2.73 22.43 3.22
CA VAL A 88 -1.72 23.32 2.64
C VAL A 88 -1.97 23.65 1.17
N ALA A 89 -3.16 23.34 0.65
CA ALA A 89 -3.47 23.38 -0.77
C ALA A 89 -2.54 22.44 -1.58
N ILE A 90 -2.35 22.68 -2.89
CA ILE A 90 -1.51 21.81 -3.75
C ILE A 90 -0.03 22.17 -3.53
N ALA A 91 0.49 21.82 -2.35
CA ALA A 91 1.86 22.13 -1.92
C ALA A 91 2.43 21.00 -1.06
N GLU A 92 2.63 19.84 -1.65
CA GLU A 92 3.09 18.62 -0.98
C GLU A 92 4.46 18.80 -0.31
N GLN A 93 5.38 19.55 -0.94
CA GLN A 93 6.68 19.89 -0.34
C GLN A 93 6.51 20.66 0.97
N HIS A 94 5.61 21.66 0.97
CA HIS A 94 5.30 22.44 2.17
C HIS A 94 4.68 21.56 3.26
N ALA A 95 3.81 20.62 2.90
CA ALA A 95 3.21 19.67 3.85
C ALA A 95 4.27 18.90 4.63
N LEU A 96 5.28 18.37 3.94
CA LEU A 96 6.34 17.56 4.57
C LEU A 96 7.33 18.41 5.37
N THR A 97 7.74 19.58 4.87
CA THR A 97 8.61 20.51 5.63
C THR A 97 7.91 21.03 6.88
N MET A 98 6.63 21.41 6.79
CA MET A 98 5.83 21.82 7.94
C MET A 98 5.69 20.68 8.96
N ALA A 99 5.44 19.44 8.50
CA ALA A 99 5.39 18.27 9.37
C ALA A 99 6.73 18.05 10.11
N ALA A 100 7.85 18.22 9.43
CA ALA A 100 9.16 18.13 10.07
C ALA A 100 9.33 19.15 11.19
N GLY A 101 8.96 20.40 10.96
CA GLY A 101 8.98 21.46 11.99
C GLY A 101 8.07 21.13 13.18
N MET A 102 6.85 20.66 12.93
CA MET A 102 5.91 20.25 13.99
C MET A 102 6.44 19.05 14.79
N ALA A 103 7.04 18.06 14.14
CA ALA A 103 7.65 16.91 14.81
C ALA A 103 8.81 17.31 15.71
N LYS A 104 9.59 18.31 15.29
CA LYS A 104 10.71 18.85 16.09
C LYS A 104 10.23 19.52 17.36
N GLU A 105 9.04 20.12 17.34
CA GLU A 105 8.38 20.73 18.51
C GLU A 105 7.58 19.71 19.35
N GLY A 106 7.69 18.41 19.04
CA GLY A 106 7.10 17.33 19.83
C GLY A 106 5.65 17.00 19.52
N LEU A 107 5.11 17.50 18.40
CA LEU A 107 3.84 17.06 17.84
C LEU A 107 4.03 15.74 17.06
N ILE A 108 2.92 15.08 16.75
CA ILE A 108 2.88 13.86 15.95
C ILE A 108 2.13 14.17 14.65
N PRO A 109 2.80 14.69 13.64
CA PRO A 109 2.17 14.99 12.37
C PRO A 109 1.89 13.72 11.57
N VAL A 110 0.62 13.57 11.18
CA VAL A 110 0.13 12.53 10.28
C VAL A 110 -0.19 13.19 8.94
N VAL A 111 0.66 12.94 7.96
CA VAL A 111 0.55 13.53 6.61
C VAL A 111 -0.13 12.53 5.70
N SER A 112 -1.32 12.87 5.18
CA SER A 112 -2.05 11.99 4.27
C SER A 112 -2.20 12.62 2.89
N ILE A 113 -1.54 12.00 1.92
CA ILE A 113 -1.41 12.45 0.53
C ILE A 113 -1.49 11.22 -0.38
N TYR A 114 -1.94 11.37 -1.62
CA TYR A 114 -1.94 10.28 -2.60
C TYR A 114 -0.52 9.87 -2.99
N SER A 115 -0.31 8.59 -3.19
CA SER A 115 0.98 7.98 -3.49
C SER A 115 1.71 8.70 -4.64
N SER A 116 1.04 8.91 -5.79
CA SER A 116 1.62 9.59 -6.95
C SER A 116 2.00 11.05 -6.67
N PHE A 117 1.44 11.69 -5.65
CA PHE A 117 1.75 13.07 -5.29
C PHE A 117 2.81 13.19 -4.20
N TYR A 118 3.06 12.13 -3.42
CA TYR A 118 4.18 12.07 -2.50
C TYR A 118 5.54 12.24 -3.20
N GLN A 119 5.67 11.79 -4.46
CA GLN A 119 6.91 11.95 -5.24
C GLN A 119 7.30 13.43 -5.45
N ARG A 120 6.36 14.39 -5.35
CA ARG A 120 6.66 15.83 -5.43
C ARG A 120 7.43 16.35 -4.21
N ALA A 121 7.36 15.64 -3.10
CA ALA A 121 8.01 15.99 -1.84
C ALA A 121 9.14 15.01 -1.46
N TYR A 122 9.70 14.33 -2.45
CA TYR A 122 10.73 13.30 -2.25
C TYR A 122 11.98 13.86 -1.55
N ASP A 123 12.42 15.04 -1.94
CA ASP A 123 13.56 15.75 -1.32
C ASP A 123 13.28 16.05 0.17
N GLN A 124 12.07 16.54 0.51
CA GLN A 124 11.67 16.86 1.88
C GLN A 124 11.59 15.61 2.76
N ILE A 125 11.18 14.47 2.22
CA ILE A 125 11.20 13.19 2.95
C ILE A 125 12.64 12.85 3.32
N ILE A 126 13.59 13.01 2.41
CA ILE A 126 15.01 12.69 2.64
C ILE A 126 15.63 13.64 3.67
N TYR A 127 15.62 14.96 3.37
CA TYR A 127 16.42 15.95 4.11
C TYR A 127 15.70 16.49 5.34
N ASP A 128 14.40 16.83 5.23
CA ASP A 128 13.71 17.44 6.36
C ASP A 128 13.31 16.40 7.42
N ILE A 129 12.97 15.18 7.00
CA ILE A 129 12.41 14.16 7.88
C ILE A 129 13.42 13.05 8.19
N CYS A 130 13.87 12.30 7.19
CA CYS A 130 14.62 11.06 7.40
C CYS A 130 16.05 11.29 7.87
N THR A 131 16.74 12.33 7.38
CA THR A 131 18.07 12.71 7.83
C THR A 131 18.09 13.08 9.32
N GLN A 132 17.04 13.75 9.77
CA GLN A 132 16.86 14.17 11.17
C GLN A 132 16.16 13.10 12.04
N LYS A 133 15.71 11.97 11.45
CA LYS A 133 14.97 10.88 12.12
C LYS A 133 13.71 11.37 12.84
N LEU A 134 13.03 12.36 12.31
CA LEU A 134 11.85 12.96 12.93
C LEU A 134 10.64 12.02 12.89
N HIS A 135 9.85 12.04 13.95
CA HIS A 135 8.61 11.26 14.03
C HIS A 135 7.51 11.91 13.19
N VAL A 136 7.49 11.58 11.92
CA VAL A 136 6.42 11.94 10.98
C VAL A 136 5.77 10.67 10.47
N VAL A 137 4.45 10.58 10.59
CA VAL A 137 3.65 9.47 10.08
C VAL A 137 3.17 9.84 8.67
N MET A 138 3.72 9.19 7.66
CA MET A 138 3.38 9.39 6.25
C MET A 138 2.33 8.35 5.83
N CYS A 139 1.08 8.78 5.68
CA CYS A 139 -0.03 7.94 5.22
C CYS A 139 -0.20 8.10 3.72
N ILE A 140 0.25 7.09 2.98
CA ILE A 140 0.33 7.08 1.53
C ILE A 140 -0.94 6.43 0.98
N ASP A 141 -1.92 7.25 0.68
CA ASP A 141 -3.21 6.83 0.16
C ASP A 141 -3.12 6.56 -1.36
N ARG A 142 -3.97 5.71 -1.90
CA ARG A 142 -3.97 5.30 -3.32
C ARG A 142 -2.65 4.68 -3.77
N ALA A 143 -2.02 3.91 -2.91
CA ALA A 143 -0.85 3.13 -3.26
C ALA A 143 -1.22 2.01 -4.24
N GLY A 144 -0.31 1.71 -5.17
CA GLY A 144 -0.55 0.75 -6.22
C GLY A 144 -1.39 1.29 -7.39
N VAL A 145 -1.98 0.41 -8.17
CA VAL A 145 -2.80 0.79 -9.32
C VAL A 145 -4.19 1.19 -8.87
N VAL A 146 -4.58 2.41 -9.24
CA VAL A 146 -5.89 3.02 -8.93
C VAL A 146 -6.89 2.95 -10.08
N GLY A 147 -6.51 2.35 -11.21
CA GLY A 147 -7.37 2.02 -12.33
C GLY A 147 -7.93 3.24 -13.05
N ASN A 148 -9.18 3.56 -12.81
CA ASN A 148 -9.94 4.58 -13.55
C ASN A 148 -9.41 6.03 -13.39
N ASP A 149 -8.55 6.30 -12.42
CA ASP A 149 -7.98 7.64 -12.23
C ASP A 149 -6.84 7.93 -13.25
N GLY A 150 -6.31 6.89 -13.90
CA GLY A 150 -5.37 6.98 -15.02
C GLY A 150 -3.90 7.13 -14.64
N GLU A 151 -3.06 7.30 -15.67
CA GLU A 151 -1.60 7.23 -15.59
C GLU A 151 -1.00 8.17 -14.53
N THR A 152 -1.53 9.38 -14.38
CA THR A 152 -1.01 10.39 -13.44
C THR A 152 -1.34 10.10 -11.98
N HIS A 153 -2.19 9.11 -11.71
CA HIS A 153 -2.64 8.75 -10.37
C HIS A 153 -2.20 7.35 -9.95
N GLN A 154 -1.63 6.55 -10.85
CA GLN A 154 -1.11 5.23 -10.52
C GLN A 154 0.02 5.35 -9.49
N GLY A 155 -0.22 4.84 -8.27
CA GLY A 155 0.69 4.93 -7.13
C GLY A 155 1.64 3.74 -7.02
N MET A 156 2.22 3.31 -8.13
CA MET A 156 3.00 2.07 -8.21
C MET A 156 4.48 2.21 -7.83
N PHE A 157 4.99 3.43 -7.63
CA PHE A 157 6.42 3.67 -7.42
C PHE A 157 6.80 3.88 -5.96
N ASP A 158 5.84 3.99 -5.05
CA ASP A 158 6.06 4.39 -3.66
C ASP A 158 6.99 3.44 -2.88
N LEU A 159 6.82 2.13 -3.02
CA LEU A 159 7.73 1.16 -2.39
C LEU A 159 9.16 1.38 -2.87
N ALA A 160 9.37 1.51 -4.18
CA ALA A 160 10.68 1.64 -4.78
C ALA A 160 11.40 2.92 -4.35
N PHE A 161 10.76 4.10 -4.48
CA PHE A 161 11.44 5.36 -4.17
C PHE A 161 11.61 5.60 -2.66
N LEU A 162 10.75 5.02 -1.81
CA LEU A 162 10.91 5.13 -0.36
C LEU A 162 11.94 4.14 0.19
N ASN A 163 12.02 2.95 -0.39
CA ASN A 163 12.89 1.89 0.13
C ASN A 163 14.38 2.27 0.14
N ILE A 164 14.84 3.09 -0.80
CA ILE A 164 16.23 3.54 -0.83
C ILE A 164 16.57 4.62 0.21
N ILE A 165 15.56 5.24 0.86
CA ILE A 165 15.79 6.30 1.84
C ILE A 165 16.25 5.69 3.19
N PRO A 166 17.38 6.12 3.78
CA PRO A 166 17.79 5.67 5.10
C PRO A 166 16.81 6.10 6.22
N ASN A 167 16.80 5.36 7.33
CA ASN A 167 16.06 5.63 8.56
C ASN A 167 14.53 5.51 8.48
N ILE A 168 13.92 5.42 7.30
CA ILE A 168 12.47 5.27 7.17
C ILE A 168 12.03 3.83 7.49
N THR A 169 10.87 3.71 8.14
CA THR A 169 10.14 2.44 8.26
C THR A 169 8.97 2.45 7.28
N ILE A 170 8.76 1.36 6.53
CA ILE A 170 7.72 1.28 5.50
C ILE A 170 6.90 0.02 5.70
N MET A 171 5.59 0.18 5.80
CA MET A 171 4.65 -0.92 5.99
C MET A 171 3.39 -0.77 5.14
N ALA A 172 2.72 -1.90 4.87
CA ALA A 172 1.50 -1.94 4.09
C ALA A 172 0.51 -2.97 4.66
N PRO A 173 -0.70 -2.55 5.05
CA PRO A 173 -1.69 -3.41 5.67
C PRO A 173 -2.36 -4.33 4.65
N LYS A 174 -2.61 -5.59 5.04
CA LYS A 174 -3.35 -6.56 4.24
C LYS A 174 -4.86 -6.30 4.21
N ASP A 175 -5.41 -5.69 5.27
CA ASP A 175 -6.83 -5.45 5.47
C ASP A 175 -7.10 -4.23 6.37
N PHE A 176 -8.36 -3.93 6.64
CA PHE A 176 -8.79 -2.80 7.48
C PHE A 176 -8.37 -2.94 8.95
N ILE A 177 -8.29 -4.17 9.47
CA ILE A 177 -7.88 -4.40 10.86
C ILE A 177 -6.40 -4.09 11.00
N GLU A 178 -5.59 -4.60 10.09
CA GLU A 178 -4.15 -4.35 10.10
C GLU A 178 -3.83 -2.87 9.85
N LEU A 179 -4.61 -2.14 9.01
CA LEU A 179 -4.46 -0.69 8.87
C LEU A 179 -4.64 0.04 10.21
N ARG A 180 -5.66 -0.32 11.00
CA ARG A 180 -5.88 0.28 12.33
C ARG A 180 -4.71 -0.01 13.27
N GLN A 181 -4.25 -1.26 13.30
CA GLN A 181 -3.10 -1.66 14.12
C GLN A 181 -1.82 -0.94 13.69
N MET A 182 -1.57 -0.82 12.37
CA MET A 182 -0.41 -0.10 11.84
C MET A 182 -0.47 1.40 12.14
N LEU A 183 -1.65 2.01 12.09
CA LEU A 183 -1.79 3.43 12.44
C LEU A 183 -1.55 3.67 13.93
N GLU A 184 -2.09 2.81 14.81
CA GLU A 184 -1.81 2.86 16.25
C GLU A 184 -0.32 2.64 16.53
N PHE A 185 0.32 1.68 15.87
CA PHE A 185 1.75 1.47 15.94
C PHE A 185 2.53 2.72 15.48
N ALA A 186 2.17 3.32 14.36
CA ALA A 186 2.88 4.45 13.77
C ALA A 186 2.83 5.73 14.63
N VAL A 187 1.70 6.04 15.26
CA VAL A 187 1.59 7.21 16.13
C VAL A 187 2.34 7.06 17.45
N ASN A 188 2.70 5.83 17.82
CA ASN A 188 3.52 5.52 19.00
C ASN A 188 4.98 5.18 18.63
N TYR A 189 5.33 5.21 17.35
CA TYR A 189 6.67 4.91 16.87
C TYR A 189 7.61 6.12 17.07
N ASN A 190 8.90 5.86 17.23
CA ASN A 190 9.88 6.94 17.33
C ASN A 190 10.77 6.97 16.08
N GLY A 191 10.44 7.82 15.12
CA GLY A 191 11.15 7.99 13.87
C GLY A 191 10.22 8.12 12.65
N PRO A 192 10.78 8.31 11.44
CA PRO A 192 9.99 8.44 10.22
C PRO A 192 9.37 7.09 9.83
N ILE A 193 8.06 7.11 9.56
CA ILE A 193 7.31 5.90 9.25
C ILE A 193 6.26 6.16 8.18
N ALA A 194 6.18 5.24 7.21
CA ALA A 194 5.22 5.29 6.11
C ALA A 194 4.26 4.09 6.18
N ILE A 195 2.97 4.35 6.02
CA ILE A 195 1.93 3.34 5.84
C ILE A 195 1.34 3.56 4.46
N ARG A 196 1.49 2.59 3.56
CA ARG A 196 0.88 2.65 2.22
C ARG A 196 -0.36 1.76 2.14
N TYR A 197 -1.45 2.27 1.62
CA TYR A 197 -2.70 1.53 1.46
C TYR A 197 -3.42 1.90 0.15
N PRO A 198 -4.20 0.95 -0.43
CA PRO A 198 -4.80 1.13 -1.74
C PRO A 198 -6.04 2.02 -1.70
N ARG A 199 -6.51 2.41 -2.88
CA ARG A 199 -7.85 2.96 -3.07
C ARG A 199 -8.90 1.85 -2.97
N GLY A 200 -10.05 2.16 -2.36
CA GLY A 200 -11.23 1.28 -2.33
C GLY A 200 -11.33 0.42 -1.07
N GLY A 201 -12.15 -0.61 -1.17
CA GLY A 201 -12.40 -1.55 -0.06
C GLY A 201 -11.34 -2.63 0.06
N GLU A 202 -11.46 -3.43 1.10
CA GLU A 202 -10.66 -4.64 1.25
C GLU A 202 -11.23 -5.79 0.41
N GLU A 203 -10.38 -6.76 0.11
CA GLU A 203 -10.76 -7.99 -0.55
C GLU A 203 -11.66 -8.85 0.37
N LYS A 204 -12.43 -9.76 -0.22
CA LYS A 204 -13.38 -10.60 0.53
C LYS A 204 -12.71 -11.73 1.34
N THR A 205 -11.42 -11.88 1.23
CA THR A 205 -10.65 -12.89 1.95
C THR A 205 -10.75 -12.68 3.45
N LYS A 206 -11.10 -13.73 4.18
CA LYS A 206 -11.18 -13.69 5.63
C LYS A 206 -9.89 -14.20 6.23
N PHE A 207 -9.16 -13.32 6.89
CA PHE A 207 -8.01 -13.73 7.69
C PHE A 207 -8.49 -14.21 9.07
N LEU A 208 -8.02 -15.38 9.47
CA LEU A 208 -8.42 -16.00 10.74
C LEU A 208 -7.73 -15.37 11.94
N THR A 209 -6.58 -14.74 11.73
CA THR A 209 -5.75 -14.16 12.79
C THR A 209 -5.24 -12.78 12.42
N HIS A 210 -5.10 -11.93 13.44
CA HIS A 210 -4.47 -10.62 13.34
C HIS A 210 -3.51 -10.48 14.53
N LYS A 211 -2.24 -10.83 14.28
CA LYS A 211 -1.19 -10.64 15.30
C LYS A 211 -0.89 -9.15 15.48
N SER A 212 -0.43 -8.77 16.65
CA SER A 212 0.05 -7.42 16.93
C SER A 212 1.17 -7.02 15.97
N ILE A 213 1.26 -5.71 15.69
CA ILE A 213 2.34 -5.18 14.84
C ILE A 213 3.62 -5.07 15.65
N GLU A 214 4.65 -5.75 15.20
CA GLU A 214 6.01 -5.63 15.71
C GLU A 214 6.91 -5.15 14.56
N LYS A 215 7.81 -4.21 14.87
CA LYS A 215 8.69 -3.62 13.85
C LYS A 215 9.49 -4.68 13.10
N GLY A 216 9.35 -4.69 11.78
CA GLY A 216 10.11 -5.58 10.91
C GLY A 216 9.79 -7.06 11.09
N LYS A 217 8.59 -7.41 11.58
CA LYS A 217 8.14 -8.79 11.70
C LYS A 217 7.03 -9.07 10.69
N ALA A 218 7.27 -10.12 9.89
CA ALA A 218 6.31 -10.70 8.97
C ALA A 218 5.30 -11.59 9.71
N GLU A 219 4.24 -11.98 9.04
CA GLU A 219 3.24 -12.92 9.57
C GLU A 219 3.07 -14.09 8.58
N ILE A 220 3.36 -15.31 9.05
CA ILE A 220 3.03 -16.53 8.32
C ILE A 220 1.51 -16.75 8.50
N LEU A 221 0.76 -16.69 7.41
CA LEU A 221 -0.69 -16.86 7.38
C LEU A 221 -1.09 -18.31 7.12
N LYS A 222 -0.26 -19.03 6.35
CA LYS A 222 -0.42 -20.44 6.05
C LYS A 222 0.99 -21.05 5.95
N GLU A 223 1.22 -22.15 6.64
CA GLU A 223 2.41 -22.97 6.46
C GLU A 223 2.30 -23.77 5.17
N GLY A 224 3.43 -24.12 4.55
CA GLY A 224 3.51 -24.92 3.34
C GLY A 224 4.94 -25.37 3.04
N ALA A 225 5.12 -26.31 2.13
CA ALA A 225 6.41 -26.92 1.86
C ALA A 225 6.86 -26.85 0.39
N ASP A 226 5.97 -26.58 -0.56
CA ASP A 226 6.29 -26.67 -1.99
C ASP A 226 6.65 -25.32 -2.62
N VAL A 227 6.04 -24.22 -2.16
CA VAL A 227 6.26 -22.88 -2.67
C VAL A 227 6.00 -21.82 -1.60
N SER A 228 6.88 -20.82 -1.50
CA SER A 228 6.67 -19.65 -0.67
C SER A 228 6.04 -18.52 -1.49
N ILE A 229 4.86 -18.04 -1.06
CA ILE A 229 4.17 -16.88 -1.61
C ILE A 229 4.35 -15.72 -0.65
N ILE A 230 5.25 -14.79 -0.97
CA ILE A 230 5.53 -13.62 -0.12
C ILE A 230 4.83 -12.41 -0.72
N ALA A 231 3.87 -11.86 0.00
CA ALA A 231 3.05 -10.75 -0.47
C ALA A 231 3.03 -9.57 0.50
N ILE A 232 2.68 -8.39 0.00
CA ILE A 232 2.58 -7.16 0.80
C ILE A 232 1.30 -6.38 0.48
N GLY A 233 0.72 -5.79 1.52
CA GLY A 233 -0.49 -4.95 1.38
C GLY A 233 -1.68 -5.74 0.85
N LYS A 234 -2.53 -5.13 0.02
CA LYS A 234 -3.73 -5.78 -0.53
C LYS A 234 -3.46 -7.10 -1.27
N MET A 235 -2.23 -7.30 -1.77
CA MET A 235 -1.88 -8.52 -2.50
C MET A 235 -1.78 -9.76 -1.60
N VAL A 236 -1.77 -9.58 -0.29
CA VAL A 236 -1.80 -10.70 0.67
C VAL A 236 -3.11 -11.50 0.58
N ALA A 237 -4.24 -10.83 0.35
CA ALA A 237 -5.52 -11.51 0.13
C ALA A 237 -5.49 -12.39 -1.12
N LYS A 238 -4.90 -11.87 -2.21
CA LYS A 238 -4.69 -12.64 -3.44
C LYS A 238 -3.75 -13.83 -3.22
N ALA A 239 -2.68 -13.65 -2.47
CA ALA A 239 -1.77 -14.74 -2.11
C ALA A 239 -2.48 -15.86 -1.35
N GLN A 240 -3.37 -15.52 -0.42
CA GLN A 240 -4.20 -16.48 0.31
C GLN A 240 -5.11 -17.28 -0.63
N ASN A 241 -5.81 -16.59 -1.53
CA ASN A 241 -6.70 -17.25 -2.50
C ASN A 241 -5.91 -18.17 -3.45
N ILE A 242 -4.72 -17.73 -3.89
CA ILE A 242 -3.83 -18.57 -4.72
C ILE A 242 -3.42 -19.83 -3.97
N ALA A 243 -3.05 -19.73 -2.70
CA ALA A 243 -2.67 -20.87 -1.89
C ALA A 243 -3.83 -21.88 -1.72
N GLU A 244 -5.06 -21.41 -1.55
CA GLU A 244 -6.26 -22.26 -1.50
C GLU A 244 -6.50 -23.00 -2.83
N ILE A 245 -6.30 -22.32 -3.98
CA ILE A 245 -6.41 -22.96 -5.30
C ILE A 245 -5.32 -24.01 -5.50
N LEU A 246 -4.07 -23.70 -5.12
CA LEU A 246 -2.94 -24.61 -5.22
C LEU A 246 -3.12 -25.85 -4.34
N GLU A 247 -3.63 -25.69 -3.13
CA GLU A 247 -3.92 -26.82 -2.22
C GLU A 247 -4.92 -27.81 -2.84
N ASN A 248 -5.96 -27.33 -3.52
CA ASN A 248 -6.92 -28.19 -4.25
C ASN A 248 -6.26 -28.92 -5.44
N LYS A 249 -5.06 -28.52 -5.84
CA LYS A 249 -4.25 -29.14 -6.89
C LYS A 249 -3.08 -29.96 -6.33
N GLY A 250 -3.03 -30.15 -5.01
CA GLY A 250 -2.01 -30.93 -4.32
C GLY A 250 -0.66 -30.22 -4.17
N ILE A 251 -0.62 -28.88 -4.27
CA ILE A 251 0.57 -28.06 -4.06
C ILE A 251 0.44 -27.34 -2.73
N ASP A 252 1.33 -27.61 -1.79
CA ASP A 252 1.32 -27.05 -0.45
C ASP A 252 2.07 -25.72 -0.40
N ALA A 253 1.32 -24.60 -0.50
CA ALA A 253 1.88 -23.26 -0.54
C ALA A 253 1.92 -22.61 0.85
N GLU A 254 3.09 -22.07 1.22
CA GLU A 254 3.26 -21.18 2.35
C GLU A 254 2.86 -19.75 1.96
N VAL A 255 2.12 -19.04 2.82
CA VAL A 255 1.74 -17.63 2.60
C VAL A 255 2.33 -16.75 3.68
N ILE A 256 3.15 -15.80 3.26
CA ILE A 256 3.78 -14.81 4.13
C ILE A 256 3.27 -13.41 3.82
N ASN A 257 2.64 -12.76 4.80
CA ASN A 257 2.40 -11.33 4.80
C ASN A 257 3.68 -10.63 5.26
N ALA A 258 4.38 -9.99 4.34
CA ALA A 258 5.63 -9.29 4.65
C ALA A 258 5.44 -8.13 5.62
N ARG A 259 4.26 -7.49 5.65
CA ARG A 259 3.91 -6.32 6.48
C ARG A 259 4.82 -5.12 6.27
N PHE A 260 6.14 -5.35 6.35
CA PHE A 260 7.19 -4.36 6.21
C PHE A 260 8.08 -4.69 5.01
N ILE A 261 8.35 -3.69 4.17
CA ILE A 261 9.45 -3.79 3.21
C ILE A 261 10.75 -3.28 3.86
N LYS A 262 10.63 -2.35 4.83
CA LYS A 262 11.75 -1.78 5.54
C LYS A 262 11.42 -1.47 7.02
N PRO A 263 12.08 -2.14 7.99
CA PRO A 263 12.98 -3.27 7.77
C PRO A 263 12.24 -4.54 7.38
N LEU A 264 12.86 -5.35 6.53
CA LEU A 264 12.33 -6.67 6.15
C LEU A 264 12.59 -7.68 7.27
N ASP A 265 11.68 -8.64 7.49
CA ASP A 265 11.90 -9.80 8.37
C ASP A 265 12.77 -10.85 7.65
N LYS A 266 14.08 -10.55 7.57
CA LYS A 266 15.04 -11.42 6.89
C LYS A 266 14.99 -12.86 7.44
N GLU A 267 14.89 -13.02 8.77
CA GLU A 267 14.91 -14.35 9.41
C GLU A 267 13.75 -15.24 8.96
N THR A 268 12.52 -14.73 9.01
CA THR A 268 11.33 -15.47 8.60
C THR A 268 11.38 -15.80 7.10
N ILE A 269 11.81 -14.84 6.28
CA ILE A 269 11.88 -15.02 4.82
C ILE A 269 12.97 -16.01 4.42
N ILE A 270 14.16 -15.95 5.02
CA ILE A 270 15.24 -16.90 4.73
C ILE A 270 14.80 -18.34 5.06
N LYS A 271 14.22 -18.57 6.25
CA LYS A 271 13.72 -19.90 6.64
C LYS A 271 12.68 -20.45 5.67
N SER A 272 11.80 -19.58 5.17
CA SER A 272 10.81 -19.96 4.18
C SER A 272 11.46 -20.33 2.84
N ILE A 273 12.40 -19.52 2.36
CA ILE A 273 13.13 -19.74 1.13
C ILE A 273 13.93 -21.07 1.17
N GLU A 274 14.65 -21.32 2.26
CA GLU A 274 15.41 -22.55 2.46
C GLU A 274 14.53 -23.80 2.52
N LYS A 275 13.31 -23.66 3.03
CA LYS A 275 12.34 -24.75 3.14
C LYS A 275 11.75 -25.13 1.78
N THR A 276 11.37 -24.14 0.97
CA THR A 276 10.61 -24.39 -0.26
C THR A 276 11.45 -24.35 -1.54
N GLU A 277 12.60 -23.69 -1.53
CA GLU A 277 13.47 -23.44 -2.69
C GLU A 277 12.72 -22.84 -3.91
N ASN A 278 11.41 -22.60 -3.79
CA ASN A 278 10.53 -22.12 -4.83
C ASN A 278 9.74 -20.92 -4.30
N VAL A 279 10.04 -19.73 -4.79
CA VAL A 279 9.60 -18.48 -4.19
C VAL A 279 8.95 -17.59 -5.22
N ILE A 280 7.77 -17.09 -4.91
CA ILE A 280 7.14 -15.99 -5.66
C ILE A 280 6.88 -14.81 -4.75
N THR A 281 7.03 -13.60 -5.29
CA THR A 281 6.61 -12.37 -4.61
C THR A 281 5.44 -11.72 -5.35
N ILE A 282 4.49 -11.15 -4.59
CA ILE A 282 3.33 -10.48 -5.17
C ILE A 282 3.20 -9.10 -4.53
N GLU A 283 3.27 -8.05 -5.37
CA GLU A 283 3.15 -6.67 -4.94
C GLU A 283 2.30 -5.82 -5.89
N ASP A 284 1.55 -4.86 -5.35
CA ASP A 284 0.84 -3.84 -6.12
C ASP A 284 1.77 -2.62 -6.29
N GLY A 285 2.79 -2.80 -7.09
CA GLY A 285 3.86 -1.84 -7.34
C GLY A 285 4.73 -2.28 -8.50
N THR A 286 5.73 -1.46 -8.84
CA THR A 286 6.74 -1.85 -9.83
C THR A 286 7.60 -2.99 -9.28
N ILE A 287 7.94 -3.97 -10.14
CA ILE A 287 8.86 -5.06 -9.77
C ILE A 287 10.31 -4.59 -9.59
N GLU A 288 10.62 -3.36 -9.98
CA GLU A 288 11.95 -2.76 -9.84
C GLU A 288 11.99 -1.90 -8.56
N GLY A 289 12.89 -2.24 -7.64
CA GLY A 289 13.06 -1.55 -6.37
C GLY A 289 11.97 -1.84 -5.31
N GLY A 290 10.95 -2.64 -5.64
CA GLY A 290 9.89 -3.06 -4.74
C GLY A 290 10.24 -4.28 -3.88
N LEU A 291 9.22 -4.94 -3.30
CA LEU A 291 9.38 -6.11 -2.44
C LEU A 291 10.17 -7.23 -3.11
N GLY A 292 9.83 -7.54 -4.37
CA GLY A 292 10.50 -8.59 -5.10
C GLY A 292 12.00 -8.33 -5.28
N THR A 293 12.40 -7.08 -5.53
CA THR A 293 13.82 -6.71 -5.64
C THR A 293 14.55 -6.86 -4.30
N VAL A 294 13.93 -6.45 -3.19
CA VAL A 294 14.55 -6.58 -1.86
C VAL A 294 14.75 -8.04 -1.48
N ILE A 295 13.81 -8.93 -1.86
CA ILE A 295 13.95 -10.36 -1.61
C ILE A 295 15.00 -10.99 -2.55
N GLU A 296 15.07 -10.57 -3.80
CA GLU A 296 16.11 -11.00 -4.75
C GLU A 296 17.51 -10.62 -4.25
N GLU A 297 17.69 -9.40 -3.75
CA GLU A 297 18.93 -8.96 -3.10
C GLU A 297 19.25 -9.83 -1.88
N LEU A 298 18.28 -10.13 -1.03
CA LEU A 298 18.46 -11.01 0.14
C LEU A 298 18.93 -12.43 -0.26
N ILE A 299 18.33 -13.00 -1.30
CA ILE A 299 18.75 -14.33 -1.82
C ILE A 299 20.22 -14.32 -2.23
N LEU A 300 20.66 -13.24 -2.89
CA LEU A 300 22.04 -13.08 -3.35
C LEU A 300 23.00 -12.80 -2.19
N GLU A 301 22.66 -11.89 -1.27
CA GLU A 301 23.46 -11.55 -0.11
C GLU A 301 23.73 -12.77 0.79
N GLU A 302 22.70 -13.58 1.05
CA GLU A 302 22.79 -14.76 1.92
C GLU A 302 23.28 -16.03 1.19
N ASN A 303 23.64 -15.92 -0.11
CA ASN A 303 24.09 -17.04 -0.92
C ASN A 303 23.13 -18.25 -0.94
N LEU A 304 21.82 -18.02 -0.89
CA LEU A 304 20.82 -19.08 -0.92
C LEU A 304 20.90 -19.82 -2.27
N LYS A 305 21.07 -21.15 -2.22
CA LYS A 305 21.29 -21.97 -3.42
C LYS A 305 20.00 -22.60 -3.91
N ASN A 306 19.96 -22.92 -5.22
CA ASN A 306 18.89 -23.65 -5.88
C ASN A 306 17.51 -22.95 -5.86
N VAL A 307 17.46 -21.67 -5.49
CA VAL A 307 16.21 -20.92 -5.37
C VAL A 307 15.65 -20.60 -6.75
N LYS A 308 14.43 -21.05 -7.02
CA LYS A 308 13.62 -20.60 -8.14
C LYS A 308 12.82 -19.38 -7.68
N PHE A 309 13.07 -18.24 -8.30
CA PHE A 309 12.47 -16.97 -7.87
C PHE A 309 11.70 -16.29 -9.00
N LYS A 310 10.50 -15.77 -8.69
CA LYS A 310 9.68 -14.97 -9.63
C LYS A 310 8.99 -13.83 -8.93
N LYS A 311 9.14 -12.64 -9.49
CA LYS A 311 8.42 -11.41 -9.07
C LYS A 311 7.12 -11.26 -9.86
N PHE A 312 6.01 -10.96 -9.16
CA PHE A 312 4.74 -10.56 -9.72
C PHE A 312 4.42 -9.14 -9.27
N GLY A 313 4.36 -8.22 -10.21
CA GLY A 313 4.11 -6.80 -10.06
C GLY A 313 4.11 -6.13 -11.44
N TYR A 314 4.09 -4.82 -11.49
CA TYR A 314 4.04 -4.09 -12.74
C TYR A 314 5.43 -3.89 -13.34
N PRO A 315 5.59 -4.07 -14.67
CA PRO A 315 6.87 -3.93 -15.35
C PRO A 315 7.25 -2.45 -15.53
N ASP A 316 8.46 -2.21 -16.03
CA ASP A 316 8.99 -0.88 -16.39
C ASP A 316 8.20 -0.24 -17.54
N ARG A 317 6.99 0.21 -17.24
CA ARG A 317 6.15 1.02 -18.13
C ARG A 317 5.08 1.77 -17.36
N PHE A 318 4.61 2.89 -17.91
CA PHE A 318 3.43 3.59 -17.38
C PHE A 318 2.15 2.79 -17.64
N ILE A 319 1.35 2.63 -16.58
CA ILE A 319 0.10 1.86 -16.61
C ILE A 319 -1.05 2.80 -17.00
N LYS A 320 -1.71 2.50 -18.10
CA LYS A 320 -2.85 3.27 -18.60
C LYS A 320 -4.07 3.12 -17.69
N HIS A 321 -5.05 4.00 -17.86
CA HIS A 321 -6.33 3.88 -17.16
C HIS A 321 -7.10 2.63 -17.62
N GLY A 322 -7.86 2.06 -16.72
CA GLY A 322 -8.69 0.88 -16.96
C GLY A 322 -9.31 0.40 -15.65
N LYS A 323 -10.10 -0.67 -15.69
CA LYS A 323 -10.48 -1.32 -14.43
C LYS A 323 -9.29 -2.08 -13.87
N THR A 324 -9.15 -2.10 -12.56
CA THR A 324 -8.02 -2.75 -11.89
C THR A 324 -7.88 -4.21 -12.31
N GLU A 325 -9.00 -4.93 -12.40
CA GLU A 325 -9.04 -6.35 -12.81
C GLU A 325 -8.55 -6.56 -14.24
N GLU A 326 -8.91 -5.67 -15.18
CA GLU A 326 -8.46 -5.70 -16.57
C GLU A 326 -6.96 -5.42 -16.68
N ILE A 327 -6.47 -4.46 -15.87
CA ILE A 327 -5.04 -4.13 -15.81
C ILE A 327 -4.25 -5.32 -15.24
N GLU A 328 -4.70 -5.91 -14.15
CA GLU A 328 -4.06 -7.08 -13.55
C GLU A 328 -4.00 -8.27 -14.51
N ASP A 329 -5.05 -8.49 -15.32
CA ASP A 329 -5.06 -9.56 -16.33
C ASP A 329 -4.01 -9.30 -17.42
N ILE A 330 -3.94 -8.08 -17.95
CA ILE A 330 -2.95 -7.70 -18.97
C ILE A 330 -1.50 -7.95 -18.49
N PHE A 331 -1.24 -7.75 -17.20
CA PHE A 331 0.10 -7.89 -16.62
C PHE A 331 0.34 -9.24 -15.92
N GLY A 332 -0.59 -10.19 -16.05
CA GLY A 332 -0.45 -11.53 -15.50
C GLY A 332 -0.51 -11.60 -13.97
N LEU A 333 -1.19 -10.62 -13.34
CA LEU A 333 -1.33 -10.51 -11.89
C LEU A 333 -2.64 -11.11 -11.37
N THR A 334 -3.41 -11.78 -12.22
CA THR A 334 -4.61 -12.52 -11.78
C THR A 334 -4.23 -13.79 -11.03
N GLU A 335 -5.07 -14.25 -10.13
CA GLU A 335 -4.88 -15.53 -9.42
C GLU A 335 -4.64 -16.67 -10.39
N LYS A 336 -5.42 -16.74 -11.47
CA LYS A 336 -5.30 -17.75 -12.52
C LYS A 336 -3.88 -17.79 -13.13
N ASN A 337 -3.35 -16.64 -13.55
CA ASN A 337 -2.06 -16.57 -14.22
C ASN A 337 -0.91 -16.97 -13.28
N ILE A 338 -1.02 -16.59 -12.00
CA ILE A 338 0.00 -16.94 -10.99
C ILE A 338 -0.07 -18.44 -10.66
N VAL A 339 -1.26 -19.00 -10.49
CA VAL A 339 -1.46 -20.46 -10.29
C VAL A 339 -0.88 -21.25 -11.46
N GLU A 340 -1.21 -20.91 -12.70
CA GLU A 340 -0.67 -21.58 -13.90
C GLU A 340 0.86 -21.52 -13.96
N TYR A 341 1.48 -20.44 -13.52
CA TYR A 341 2.93 -20.33 -13.43
C TYR A 341 3.51 -21.33 -12.41
N VAL A 342 2.92 -21.39 -11.20
CA VAL A 342 3.39 -22.28 -10.13
C VAL A 342 3.22 -23.74 -10.53
N GLU A 343 2.10 -24.14 -11.15
CA GLU A 343 1.89 -25.48 -11.66
C GLU A 343 2.97 -25.90 -12.67
N LYS A 344 3.25 -25.07 -13.67
CA LYS A 344 4.29 -25.32 -14.68
C LYS A 344 5.70 -25.47 -14.07
N CYS A 345 5.97 -24.76 -12.97
CA CYS A 345 7.24 -24.91 -12.26
C CYS A 345 7.33 -26.24 -11.50
N ASN A 346 6.21 -26.73 -10.96
CA ASN A 346 6.14 -28.01 -10.24
C ASN A 346 6.15 -29.23 -11.18
N GLU A 347 5.43 -29.20 -12.30
CA GLU A 347 5.45 -30.29 -13.29
C GLU A 347 6.89 -30.62 -13.76
N LYS A 348 7.71 -29.60 -14.03
CA LYS A 348 9.11 -29.78 -14.39
C LYS A 348 9.98 -30.42 -13.31
N VAL A 349 9.57 -30.37 -12.04
CA VAL A 349 10.24 -31.04 -10.93
C VAL A 349 9.83 -32.50 -10.88
N VAL A 350 8.54 -32.79 -11.03
CA VAL A 350 8.00 -34.16 -11.05
C VAL A 350 8.61 -34.95 -12.22
N ASP A 351 8.68 -34.38 -13.41
CA ASP A 351 9.30 -35.05 -14.58
C ASP A 351 10.80 -35.33 -14.40
N ARG A 352 11.53 -34.39 -13.76
CA ARG A 352 12.96 -34.62 -13.45
C ARG A 352 13.17 -35.70 -12.39
N VAL A 353 12.33 -35.73 -11.36
CA VAL A 353 12.41 -36.80 -10.32
C VAL A 353 12.03 -38.13 -10.92
N ASN A 354 10.98 -38.22 -11.74
CA ASN A 354 10.60 -39.44 -12.44
C ASN A 354 11.69 -39.92 -13.42
N ALA A 355 12.36 -39.01 -14.12
CA ALA A 355 13.48 -39.36 -15.01
C ALA A 355 14.73 -39.87 -14.26
N LEU A 356 14.96 -39.44 -13.02
CA LEU A 356 16.06 -39.89 -12.16
C LEU A 356 15.78 -41.22 -11.44
N VAL A 357 14.49 -41.55 -11.23
CA VAL A 357 14.08 -42.85 -10.61
C VAL A 357 14.03 -43.98 -11.62
N ILE A 358 14.06 -43.69 -12.93
CA ILE A 358 14.02 -44.67 -14.01
C ILE A 358 15.45 -45.03 -14.52
N GLN A 359 16.47 -44.35 -14.03
CA GLN A 359 17.90 -44.72 -14.24
C GLN A 359 18.46 -45.49 -13.04
#